data_aebea2708568ff184f490d2015a3b766
#
_entry.id   aebea2708568ff184f490d2015a3b766
#
_cell.length_a   1.000
_cell.length_b   1.000
_cell.length_c   1.000
_cell.angle_alpha   90.00
_cell.angle_beta   90.00
_cell.angle_gamma   90.00
#
_symmetry.space_group_name_H-M   'P 1'
#
loop_
_entity.id
_entity.type
_entity.pdbx_description
1 polymer ?
#
loop_
_entity_poly.entity_id
_entity_poly.type
_entity_poly.pdbx_seq_one_letter_code
_entity_poly.pdbx_strand_id
1 'polypeptide(L)'
;LTQTVKDGTVSMPRSIFYKQVKTLHLDIQARAGVNNNAKGASLATVVRIYQLKDRKAFDSTDYPSLFAMDSQAIKADLVAEKDIRLRPGESFSLDMPMEEAAQFVAVAGMFMAPDQENNTWRLVITRDELDPDTPRIIEASNNSLTLQPLKDD
;
A
#
# COMPACT_ATOMS: atom_id res chain seq x y z
N LEU A 1 15.16 35.64 5.80
CA LEU A 1 15.02 35.39 5.22
C LEU A 1 15.14 35.00 4.84
N THR A 2 15.28 34.93 5.38
CA THR A 2 15.31 34.50 4.85
C THR A 2 15.55 33.94 4.72
N GLN A 3 15.75 33.68 5.14
CA GLN A 3 15.92 33.19 4.69
C GLN A 3 15.83 32.57 4.41
N THR A 4 15.98 32.51 4.98
CA THR A 4 15.85 32.01 4.42
C THR A 4 15.95 31.56 4.02
N VAL A 5 16.26 31.67 4.36
CA VAL A 5 16.25 31.34 3.66
C VAL A 5 16.83 30.86 3.40
N LYS A 6 17.10 30.78 3.68
CA LYS A 6 17.50 30.42 3.25
C LYS A 6 17.72 29.81 3.01
N ASP A 7 17.93 29.71 3.52
CA ASP A 7 17.95 29.14 3.07
C ASP A 7 17.78 28.77 2.86
N GLY A 8 17.87 28.69 3.00
CA GLY A 8 17.45 28.35 2.53
C GLY A 8 17.33 27.85 2.45
N THR A 9 17.48 27.92 2.53
CA THR A 9 17.26 27.41 2.31
C THR A 9 17.07 26.81 2.18
N VAL A 10 18.23 27.71 2.11
CA VAL A 10 17.75 26.53 2.65
C VAL A 10 17.16 25.46 1.78
N SER A 11 17.54 24.32 1.91
CA SER A 11 16.66 23.38 1.29
C SER A 11 15.36 23.38 2.08
N MET A 12 14.39 24.04 1.54
CA MET A 12 13.06 23.98 2.12
C MET A 12 12.63 22.53 2.22
N PRO A 13 12.01 22.14 3.31
CA PRO A 13 11.43 20.82 3.34
C PRO A 13 10.53 20.62 2.13
N ARG A 14 10.70 19.52 1.46
CA ARG A 14 9.93 19.23 0.25
C ARG A 14 8.43 19.28 0.51
N SER A 15 8.03 18.91 1.72
CA SER A 15 6.64 18.95 2.14
C SER A 15 6.02 20.34 2.06
N ILE A 16 6.82 21.40 2.10
CA ILE A 16 6.29 22.76 2.00
C ILE A 16 5.89 23.09 0.58
N PHE A 17 6.65 22.62 -0.39
CA PHE A 17 6.40 22.90 -1.80
C PHE A 17 5.54 21.86 -2.47
N TYR A 18 5.47 20.66 -1.90
CA TYR A 18 4.71 19.60 -2.49
C TYR A 18 3.25 19.73 -2.10
N LYS A 19 2.39 19.38 -3.04
CA LYS A 19 0.98 19.26 -2.71
C LYS A 19 0.82 18.17 -1.64
N GLN A 20 -0.01 18.47 -0.66
CA GLN A 20 -0.33 17.46 0.34
C GLN A 20 -1.18 16.36 -0.27
N VAL A 21 -0.91 15.15 0.12
CA VAL A 21 -1.71 14.01 -0.30
C VAL A 21 -2.96 13.97 0.57
N LYS A 22 -4.06 14.41 0.01
CA LYS A 22 -5.36 14.42 0.69
C LYS A 22 -6.22 13.25 0.29
N THR A 23 -5.96 12.68 -0.87
CA THR A 23 -6.64 11.50 -1.38
C THR A 23 -5.62 10.45 -1.72
N LEU A 24 -5.84 9.25 -1.22
CA LEU A 24 -5.01 8.11 -1.57
C LEU A 24 -5.50 7.52 -2.87
N HIS A 25 -4.66 7.57 -3.90
CA HIS A 25 -4.95 6.99 -5.20
C HIS A 25 -4.07 5.77 -5.41
N LEU A 26 -4.69 4.61 -5.55
CA LEU A 26 -3.98 3.37 -5.87
C LEU A 26 -4.67 2.71 -7.06
N ASP A 27 -3.86 2.20 -7.96
CA ASP A 27 -4.35 1.42 -9.10
C ASP A 27 -3.81 0.01 -8.93
N ILE A 28 -4.68 -0.93 -8.57
CA ILE A 28 -4.27 -2.29 -8.26
C ILE A 28 -4.67 -3.18 -9.41
N GLN A 29 -3.67 -3.78 -10.05
CA GLN A 29 -3.84 -4.57 -11.27
C GLN A 29 -3.54 -6.04 -10.99
N ALA A 30 -4.53 -6.90 -11.18
CA ALA A 30 -4.36 -8.33 -11.03
C ALA A 30 -4.02 -8.96 -12.37
N ARG A 31 -2.93 -9.73 -12.40
CA ARG A 31 -2.59 -10.49 -13.58
C ARG A 31 -3.57 -11.66 -13.74
N ALA A 32 -3.68 -12.20 -14.96
CA ALA A 32 -4.55 -13.34 -15.21
C ALA A 32 -4.17 -14.56 -14.36
N GLY A 33 -2.87 -14.69 -14.02
CA GLY A 33 -2.37 -15.78 -13.19
C GLY A 33 -2.31 -15.47 -11.70
N VAL A 34 -3.16 -14.58 -11.20
CA VAL A 34 -3.14 -14.22 -9.78
C VAL A 34 -3.72 -15.32 -8.91
N ASN A 35 -3.12 -15.54 -7.74
CA ASN A 35 -3.65 -16.37 -6.65
C ASN A 35 -4.08 -17.77 -7.13
N ASN A 36 -3.15 -18.48 -7.74
CA ASN A 36 -3.43 -19.81 -8.26
C ASN A 36 -3.64 -20.83 -7.13
N ASN A 37 -4.65 -21.69 -7.31
CA ASN A 37 -4.84 -22.82 -6.42
C ASN A 37 -3.95 -24.00 -6.83
N ALA A 38 -4.06 -25.13 -6.12
CA ALA A 38 -3.24 -26.32 -6.40
C ALA A 38 -3.45 -26.90 -7.79
N LYS A 39 -4.58 -26.59 -8.41
CA LYS A 39 -4.90 -27.08 -9.77
C LYS A 39 -4.51 -26.06 -10.85
N GLY A 40 -3.88 -24.96 -10.46
CA GLY A 40 -3.47 -23.92 -11.39
C GLY A 40 -4.56 -22.95 -11.80
N ALA A 41 -5.74 -23.04 -11.21
CA ALA A 41 -6.81 -22.08 -11.48
C ALA A 41 -6.59 -20.81 -10.69
N SER A 42 -6.74 -19.65 -11.35
CA SER A 42 -6.59 -18.35 -10.71
C SER A 42 -7.85 -17.98 -9.93
N LEU A 43 -7.68 -17.38 -8.78
CA LEU A 43 -8.76 -17.07 -7.86
C LEU A 43 -8.88 -15.57 -7.65
N ALA A 44 -10.10 -15.12 -7.35
CA ALA A 44 -10.30 -13.77 -6.87
C ALA A 44 -9.55 -13.59 -5.54
N THR A 45 -8.98 -12.40 -5.35
CA THR A 45 -8.10 -12.13 -4.22
C THR A 45 -8.61 -10.91 -3.47
N VAL A 46 -8.74 -11.03 -2.16
CA VAL A 46 -9.00 -9.87 -1.31
C VAL A 46 -7.68 -9.17 -1.05
N VAL A 47 -7.64 -7.88 -1.35
CA VAL A 47 -6.49 -7.04 -1.07
C VAL A 47 -6.94 -6.02 -0.03
N ARG A 48 -6.23 -5.99 1.10
CA ARG A 48 -6.56 -5.07 2.19
C ARG A 48 -5.56 -3.94 2.23
N ILE A 49 -6.08 -2.73 2.28
CA ILE A 49 -5.29 -1.51 2.33
C ILE A 49 -5.42 -0.91 3.71
N TYR A 50 -4.29 -0.66 4.36
CA TYR A 50 -4.23 -0.06 5.69
C TYR A 50 -3.55 1.30 5.62
N GLN A 51 -4.10 2.26 6.36
CA GLN A 51 -3.39 3.51 6.62
C GLN A 51 -2.88 3.45 8.04
N LEU A 52 -1.58 3.60 8.23
CA LEU A 52 -0.90 3.36 9.49
C LEU A 52 -0.13 4.60 9.96
N LYS A 53 -0.10 4.81 11.28
CA LYS A 53 0.75 5.83 11.90
C LYS A 53 2.20 5.38 11.93
N ASP A 54 2.43 4.09 12.15
CA ASP A 54 3.75 3.48 12.23
C ASP A 54 3.69 2.12 11.53
N ARG A 55 4.80 1.70 10.95
CA ARG A 55 4.87 0.44 10.22
C ARG A 55 5.48 -0.72 11.01
N LYS A 56 6.05 -0.46 12.19
CA LYS A 56 6.77 -1.50 12.95
C LYS A 56 5.92 -2.71 13.27
N ALA A 57 4.73 -2.48 13.79
CA ALA A 57 3.83 -3.57 14.14
C ALA A 57 3.43 -4.38 12.91
N PHE A 58 3.17 -3.68 11.81
CA PHE A 58 2.83 -4.33 10.55
C PHE A 58 3.99 -5.18 10.03
N ASP A 59 5.20 -4.62 10.03
CA ASP A 59 6.39 -5.33 9.54
C ASP A 59 6.72 -6.56 10.38
N SER A 60 6.39 -6.51 11.66
CA SER A 60 6.68 -7.60 12.60
C SER A 60 5.61 -8.69 12.64
N THR A 61 4.48 -8.46 11.98
CA THR A 61 3.33 -9.37 12.04
C THR A 61 3.38 -10.33 10.87
N ASP A 62 3.23 -11.62 11.14
CA ASP A 62 3.20 -12.62 10.09
C ASP A 62 1.81 -12.67 9.42
N TYR A 63 1.72 -13.46 8.35
CA TYR A 63 0.49 -13.55 7.55
C TYR A 63 -0.73 -13.99 8.36
N PRO A 64 -0.67 -15.12 9.10
CA PRO A 64 -1.85 -15.54 9.85
C PRO A 64 -2.25 -14.56 10.94
N SER A 65 -1.27 -13.95 11.60
CA SER A 65 -1.55 -13.01 12.69
C SER A 65 -2.16 -11.71 12.19
N LEU A 66 -1.73 -11.25 11.03
CA LEU A 66 -2.27 -10.01 10.47
C LEU A 66 -3.75 -10.12 10.15
N PHE A 67 -4.18 -11.25 9.61
CA PHE A 67 -5.56 -11.44 9.20
C PHE A 67 -6.44 -12.06 10.29
N ALA A 68 -5.86 -12.38 11.45
CA ALA A 68 -6.61 -12.90 12.57
C ALA A 68 -7.20 -11.77 13.41
N MET A 69 -8.37 -12.02 14.01
CA MET A 69 -8.98 -11.13 15.00
C MET A 69 -9.07 -9.66 14.54
N ASP A 70 -9.48 -9.45 13.30
CA ASP A 70 -9.69 -8.10 12.73
C ASP A 70 -8.44 -7.22 12.82
N SER A 71 -7.28 -7.80 12.53
CA SER A 71 -6.00 -7.07 12.51
C SER A 71 -5.61 -6.50 13.87
N GLN A 72 -5.89 -7.22 14.93
CA GLN A 72 -5.56 -6.81 16.30
C GLN A 72 -4.08 -6.46 16.47
N ALA A 73 -3.21 -7.17 15.75
CA ALA A 73 -1.75 -6.98 15.90
C ALA A 73 -1.31 -5.57 15.53
N ILE A 74 -2.03 -4.88 14.64
CA ILE A 74 -1.66 -3.54 14.18
C ILE A 74 -2.67 -2.47 14.60
N LYS A 75 -3.63 -2.82 15.42
CA LYS A 75 -4.75 -1.95 15.74
C LYS A 75 -4.33 -0.61 16.34
N ALA A 76 -3.27 -0.60 17.14
CA ALA A 76 -2.79 0.63 17.76
C ALA A 76 -2.31 1.67 16.75
N ASP A 77 -1.83 1.22 15.59
CA ASP A 77 -1.31 2.11 14.55
C ASP A 77 -2.29 2.31 13.39
N LEU A 78 -3.39 1.58 13.40
CA LEU A 78 -4.33 1.60 12.29
C LEU A 78 -5.20 2.86 12.35
N VAL A 79 -5.20 3.61 11.25
CA VAL A 79 -6.00 4.83 11.10
C VAL A 79 -7.20 4.59 10.22
N ALA A 80 -7.01 3.84 9.14
CA ALA A 80 -8.09 3.51 8.20
C ALA A 80 -7.78 2.19 7.52
N GLU A 81 -8.81 1.53 7.05
CA GLU A 81 -8.69 0.21 6.43
C GLU A 81 -9.74 0.07 5.34
N LYS A 82 -9.38 -0.58 4.24
CA LYS A 82 -10.32 -0.87 3.17
C LYS A 82 -9.97 -2.18 2.50
N ASP A 83 -11.00 -2.98 2.23
CA ASP A 83 -10.85 -4.23 1.49
C ASP A 83 -11.35 -4.03 0.07
N ILE A 84 -10.62 -4.58 -0.89
CA ILE A 84 -11.09 -4.70 -2.27
C ILE A 84 -10.96 -6.14 -2.71
N ARG A 85 -11.79 -6.52 -3.66
CA ARG A 85 -11.75 -7.87 -4.22
C ARG A 85 -11.37 -7.77 -5.69
N LEU A 86 -10.25 -8.39 -6.05
CA LEU A 86 -9.75 -8.42 -7.41
C LEU A 86 -10.01 -9.76 -8.06
N ARG A 87 -10.56 -9.74 -9.26
CA ARG A 87 -10.66 -10.94 -10.08
C ARG A 87 -9.42 -11.06 -10.95
N PRO A 88 -9.07 -12.30 -11.38
CA PRO A 88 -7.93 -12.46 -12.29
C PRO A 88 -8.09 -11.59 -13.54
N GLY A 89 -7.03 -10.87 -13.87
CA GLY A 89 -7.03 -9.96 -15.02
C GLY A 89 -7.73 -8.63 -14.82
N GLU A 90 -8.28 -8.38 -13.64
CA GLU A 90 -9.04 -7.16 -13.34
C GLU A 90 -8.13 -6.08 -12.73
N SER A 91 -8.49 -4.82 -12.97
CA SER A 91 -7.86 -3.69 -12.31
C SER A 91 -8.88 -2.95 -11.46
N PHE A 92 -8.43 -2.41 -10.34
CA PHE A 92 -9.27 -1.62 -9.45
C PHE A 92 -8.58 -0.32 -9.13
N SER A 93 -9.25 0.79 -9.40
CA SER A 93 -8.75 2.12 -9.06
C SER A 93 -9.36 2.53 -7.73
N LEU A 94 -8.52 2.65 -6.71
CA LEU A 94 -8.95 3.02 -5.37
C LEU A 94 -8.73 4.51 -5.15
N ASP A 95 -9.78 5.19 -4.70
CA ASP A 95 -9.69 6.57 -4.24
C ASP A 95 -10.34 6.62 -2.87
N MET A 96 -9.56 6.96 -1.85
CA MET A 96 -10.09 7.11 -0.50
C MET A 96 -9.40 8.28 0.18
N PRO A 97 -10.05 8.90 1.17
CA PRO A 97 -9.38 9.97 1.90
C PRO A 97 -8.09 9.48 2.53
N MET A 98 -7.03 10.25 2.38
CA MET A 98 -5.77 9.98 3.06
C MET A 98 -5.81 10.66 4.42
N GLU A 99 -5.86 9.86 5.47
CA GLU A 99 -5.97 10.39 6.83
C GLU A 99 -4.71 11.17 7.20
N GLU A 100 -4.90 12.27 7.89
CA GLU A 100 -3.78 13.16 8.22
C GLU A 100 -2.74 12.49 9.10
N ALA A 101 -3.18 11.65 10.02
CA ALA A 101 -2.29 10.95 10.94
C ALA A 101 -1.54 9.79 10.29
N ALA A 102 -1.94 9.37 9.10
CA ALA A 102 -1.32 8.22 8.44
C ALA A 102 0.01 8.60 7.80
N GLN A 103 1.05 7.87 8.10
CA GLN A 103 2.38 8.06 7.53
C GLN A 103 2.75 6.95 6.55
N PHE A 104 2.03 5.84 6.59
CA PHE A 104 2.32 4.66 5.76
C PHE A 104 1.03 4.09 5.21
N VAL A 105 1.11 3.58 3.99
CA VAL A 105 0.04 2.79 3.40
C VAL A 105 0.57 1.38 3.24
N ALA A 106 -0.05 0.44 3.91
CA ALA A 106 0.31 -0.96 3.81
C ALA A 106 -0.74 -1.68 2.97
N VAL A 107 -0.28 -2.59 2.13
CA VAL A 107 -1.16 -3.37 1.26
C VAL A 107 -0.84 -4.83 1.45
N ALA A 108 -1.85 -5.63 1.71
CA ALA A 108 -1.69 -7.07 1.94
C ALA A 108 -2.68 -7.85 1.09
N GLY A 109 -2.19 -8.87 0.41
CA GLY A 109 -3.02 -9.76 -0.40
C GLY A 109 -3.31 -11.06 0.35
N MET A 110 -4.58 -11.45 0.38
CA MET A 110 -4.99 -12.72 0.97
C MET A 110 -4.85 -13.84 -0.04
N PHE A 111 -3.60 -14.24 -0.27
CA PHE A 111 -3.30 -15.31 -1.23
C PHE A 111 -3.54 -16.69 -0.64
N MET A 112 -3.88 -17.64 -1.49
CA MET A 112 -4.05 -19.04 -1.11
C MET A 112 -2.73 -19.63 -0.61
N ALA A 113 -1.62 -19.28 -1.26
CA ALA A 113 -0.28 -19.78 -0.95
C ALA A 113 0.70 -18.62 -0.83
N PRO A 114 0.59 -17.81 0.23
CA PRO A 114 1.48 -16.65 0.38
C PRO A 114 2.91 -17.09 0.62
N ASP A 115 3.86 -16.35 0.05
CA ASP A 115 5.27 -16.57 0.32
C ASP A 115 5.63 -15.85 1.61
N GLN A 116 5.53 -16.57 2.71
CA GLN A 116 5.79 -16.02 4.04
C GLN A 116 7.28 -15.90 4.36
N GLU A 117 8.13 -16.58 3.61
CA GLU A 117 9.56 -16.48 3.77
C GLU A 117 10.10 -15.16 3.23
N ASN A 118 9.67 -14.79 2.03
CA ASN A 118 10.08 -13.54 1.38
C ASN A 118 9.10 -12.40 1.61
N ASN A 119 7.95 -12.67 2.20
CA ASN A 119 6.91 -11.70 2.51
C ASN A 119 6.45 -10.89 1.29
N THR A 120 6.34 -11.56 0.15
CA THR A 120 5.88 -10.90 -1.08
C THR A 120 4.38 -10.67 -1.12
N TRP A 121 3.65 -11.18 -0.14
CA TRP A 121 2.21 -11.02 -0.01
C TRP A 121 1.80 -9.63 0.48
N ARG A 122 2.76 -8.81 0.89
CA ARG A 122 2.51 -7.48 1.42
C ARG A 122 3.55 -6.48 0.95
N LEU A 123 3.20 -5.19 1.03
CA LEU A 123 4.15 -4.10 0.81
C LEU A 123 3.75 -2.89 1.62
N VAL A 124 4.67 -1.96 1.79
CA VAL A 124 4.42 -0.70 2.50
C VAL A 124 4.90 0.45 1.63
N ILE A 125 4.06 1.47 1.54
CA ILE A 125 4.38 2.70 0.82
C ILE A 125 4.44 3.82 1.85
N THR A 126 5.55 4.56 1.89
CA THR A 126 5.63 5.72 2.78
C THR A 126 4.81 6.87 2.18
N ARG A 127 4.36 7.77 3.04
CA ARG A 127 3.59 8.93 2.57
C ARG A 127 4.35 9.73 1.51
N ASP A 128 5.66 9.83 1.65
CA ASP A 128 6.53 10.54 0.70
C ASP A 128 6.56 9.89 -0.68
N GLU A 129 6.26 8.61 -0.76
CA GLU A 129 6.24 7.88 -2.01
C GLU A 129 4.92 8.00 -2.75
N LEU A 130 3.93 8.65 -2.15
CA LEU A 130 2.64 8.90 -2.77
C LEU A 130 2.68 10.19 -3.56
N ASP A 131 1.87 10.23 -4.62
CA ASP A 131 1.68 11.42 -5.42
C ASP A 131 0.24 11.91 -5.23
N PRO A 132 0.00 13.21 -5.00
CA PRO A 132 -1.35 13.69 -4.77
C PRO A 132 -2.29 13.54 -5.96
N ASP A 133 -1.75 13.49 -7.17
CA ASP A 133 -2.55 13.47 -8.39
C ASP A 133 -2.42 12.18 -9.20
N THR A 134 -1.32 11.44 -9.03
CA THR A 134 -1.02 10.26 -9.83
C THR A 134 -1.11 8.99 -8.98
N PRO A 135 -1.92 8.00 -9.37
CA PRO A 135 -2.01 6.76 -8.60
C PRO A 135 -0.69 5.99 -8.61
N ARG A 136 -0.34 5.39 -7.48
CA ARG A 136 0.69 4.37 -7.45
C ARG A 136 0.08 3.09 -7.97
N ILE A 137 0.85 2.36 -8.74
CA ILE A 137 0.38 1.13 -9.38
C ILE A 137 0.94 -0.06 -8.63
N ILE A 138 0.06 -0.97 -8.23
CA ILE A 138 0.44 -2.21 -7.56
C ILE A 138 -0.02 -3.36 -8.43
N GLU A 139 0.91 -4.24 -8.77
CA GLU A 139 0.59 -5.42 -9.57
C GLU A 139 0.49 -6.64 -8.67
N ALA A 140 -0.63 -7.35 -8.77
CA ALA A 140 -0.84 -8.60 -8.05
C ALA A 140 -0.63 -9.76 -9.02
N SER A 141 0.35 -10.61 -8.73
CA SER A 141 0.60 -11.82 -9.51
C SER A 141 0.25 -13.05 -8.68
N ASN A 142 0.84 -14.21 -8.97
CA ASN A 142 0.41 -15.46 -8.36
C ASN A 142 0.24 -15.36 -6.83
N ASN A 143 1.29 -14.97 -6.13
CA ASN A 143 1.26 -14.86 -4.66
C ASN A 143 2.04 -13.64 -4.18
N SER A 144 2.16 -12.62 -5.01
CA SER A 144 2.97 -11.45 -4.68
C SER A 144 2.31 -10.16 -5.10
N LEU A 145 2.66 -9.10 -4.39
CA LEU A 145 2.32 -7.73 -4.73
C LEU A 145 3.60 -7.00 -5.06
N THR A 146 3.60 -6.26 -6.15
CA THR A 146 4.76 -5.49 -6.59
C THR A 146 4.36 -4.05 -6.81
N LEU A 147 5.06 -3.13 -6.16
CA LEU A 147 4.84 -1.71 -6.34
C LEU A 147 5.63 -1.24 -7.57
N GLN A 148 4.91 -0.71 -8.54
CA GLN A 148 5.55 -0.17 -9.74
C GLN A 148 6.14 1.20 -9.44
N PRO A 149 7.32 1.53 -9.99
CA PRO A 149 7.89 2.85 -9.77
C PRO A 149 7.03 3.94 -10.41
N LEU A 150 7.05 5.13 -9.83
CA LEU A 150 6.42 6.29 -10.45
C LEU A 150 7.18 6.62 -11.73
N LYS A 151 6.42 6.94 -12.77
CA LYS A 151 7.05 7.38 -14.02
C LYS A 151 7.56 8.80 -13.85
N ASP A 152 8.78 9.01 -14.26
CA ASP A 152 9.33 10.36 -14.34
C ASP A 152 8.82 11.02 -15.61
N ASP A 153 8.39 12.23 -15.49
CA ASP A 153 7.94 13.01 -16.64
C ASP A 153 9.11 13.70 -17.32
#